data_83931cd4f8003e43d58e83da5f0ce4ba
#
_entry.id   83931cd4f8003e43d58e83da5f0ce4ba
#
_cell.length_a   1.000
_cell.length_b   1.000
_cell.length_c   1.000
_cell.angle_alpha   90.00
_cell.angle_beta   90.00
_cell.angle_gamma   90.00
#
_symmetry.space_group_name_H-M   'P 1'
#
loop_
_entity.id
_entity.type
_entity.pdbx_description
1 polymer ?
#
loop_
_entity_poly.entity_id
_entity_poly.type
_entity_poly.pdbx_seq_one_letter_code
_entity_poly.pdbx_strand_id
1 'polypeptide(L)'
;MAIMSDRWIRERALGDGMIEPFEDGQRREGTISYGLSSYGYDARVSDEFKLFTNVDNAIVDPKDFKSNSFVDRRTDVCIIPPNSFALARTVEYFRVPRDVLVICLGKSTYARCGIIVNVTPLEPGWEGHVTLEFSNTTPLPAKVYANEGACQFLFLQGNEPCETSYADRAGKYMGQRGVTLPKL
;
A
#
# COMPACT_ATOMS: atom_id res chain seq x y z
N MET A 1 -15.98 -11.50 13.90
CA MET A 1 -15.17 -10.58 13.06
C MET A 1 -15.91 -9.27 12.95
N ALA A 2 -15.25 -8.14 13.21
CA ALA A 2 -15.83 -6.81 13.14
C ALA A 2 -14.91 -5.87 12.35
N ILE A 3 -15.51 -4.93 11.60
CA ILE A 3 -14.78 -3.82 10.95
C ILE A 3 -14.55 -2.75 12.01
N MET A 4 -13.32 -2.26 12.15
CA MET A 4 -12.92 -1.36 13.21
C MET A 4 -13.20 0.10 12.84
N SER A 5 -13.78 0.85 13.81
CA SER A 5 -14.12 2.26 13.66
C SER A 5 -12.88 3.17 13.82
N ASP A 6 -13.07 4.44 13.47
CA ASP A 6 -12.07 5.51 13.64
C ASP A 6 -11.54 5.60 15.07
N ARG A 7 -12.41 5.50 16.10
CA ARG A 7 -11.97 5.50 17.49
C ARG A 7 -11.00 4.37 17.80
N TRP A 8 -11.32 3.15 17.39
CA TRP A 8 -10.45 1.99 17.60
C TRP A 8 -9.12 2.15 16.85
N ILE A 9 -9.16 2.59 15.57
CA ILE A 9 -7.96 2.81 14.76
C ILE A 9 -7.05 3.84 15.42
N ARG A 10 -7.63 4.96 15.90
CA ARG A 10 -6.90 6.01 16.63
C ARG A 10 -6.23 5.49 17.90
N GLU A 11 -6.98 4.76 18.73
CA GLU A 11 -6.46 4.18 19.97
C GLU A 11 -5.28 3.24 19.71
N ARG A 12 -5.37 2.38 18.68
CA ARG A 12 -4.29 1.46 18.30
C ARG A 12 -3.11 2.18 17.63
N ALA A 13 -3.36 3.17 16.81
CA ALA A 13 -2.29 3.95 16.18
C ALA A 13 -1.46 4.73 17.22
N LEU A 14 -2.12 5.41 18.15
CA LEU A 14 -1.45 6.22 19.17
C LEU A 14 -0.86 5.39 20.32
N GLY A 15 -1.52 4.30 20.72
CA GLY A 15 -1.09 3.45 21.84
C GLY A 15 -0.02 2.43 21.45
N ASP A 16 -0.19 1.74 20.34
CA ASP A 16 0.66 0.62 19.92
C ASP A 16 1.53 0.95 18.71
N GLY A 17 1.40 2.13 18.13
CA GLY A 17 2.11 2.51 16.91
C GLY A 17 1.69 1.68 15.70
N MET A 18 0.41 1.27 15.63
CA MET A 18 -0.10 0.46 14.52
C MET A 18 0.08 1.13 13.16
N ILE A 19 0.02 2.46 13.11
CA ILE A 19 0.24 3.29 11.90
C ILE A 19 1.19 4.43 12.26
N GLU A 20 2.30 4.59 11.54
CA GLU A 20 3.30 5.61 11.82
C GLU A 20 3.94 6.17 10.52
N PRO A 21 3.90 7.51 10.25
CA PRO A 21 3.20 8.54 11.04
C PRO A 21 1.67 8.44 10.90
N PHE A 22 0.94 8.76 11.95
CA PHE A 22 -0.51 8.73 11.97
C PHE A 22 -1.10 10.14 11.79
N GLU A 23 -2.07 10.26 10.87
CA GLU A 23 -2.86 11.48 10.65
C GLU A 23 -4.26 11.30 11.24
N ASP A 24 -4.52 12.02 12.34
CA ASP A 24 -5.80 11.96 13.04
C ASP A 24 -6.86 12.83 12.37
N GLY A 25 -7.50 12.27 11.36
CA GLY A 25 -8.54 12.90 10.55
C GLY A 25 -8.13 13.09 9.09
N GLN A 26 -9.13 13.44 8.28
CA GLN A 26 -8.95 13.58 6.83
C GLN A 26 -8.33 14.93 6.46
N ARG A 27 -7.19 14.88 5.78
CA ARG A 27 -6.58 16.02 5.08
C ARG A 27 -7.11 16.04 3.65
N ARG A 28 -7.68 17.18 3.20
CA ARG A 28 -8.39 17.28 1.89
C ARG A 28 -8.03 18.51 1.08
N GLU A 29 -7.51 19.55 1.71
CA GLU A 29 -7.27 20.83 1.07
C GLU A 29 -6.07 20.74 0.10
N GLY A 30 -6.33 20.97 -1.18
CA GLY A 30 -5.32 20.98 -2.24
C GLY A 30 -4.66 19.63 -2.54
N THR A 31 -5.20 18.50 -2.01
CA THR A 31 -4.58 17.18 -2.11
C THR A 31 -5.60 16.07 -2.30
N ILE A 32 -5.19 14.93 -2.84
CA ILE A 32 -5.98 13.71 -2.76
C ILE A 32 -6.01 13.27 -1.30
N SER A 33 -7.21 13.20 -0.71
CA SER A 33 -7.39 13.08 0.73
C SER A 33 -6.71 11.86 1.34
N TYR A 34 -6.16 12.03 2.56
CA TYR A 34 -5.51 10.97 3.35
C TYR A 34 -5.80 11.14 4.84
N GLY A 35 -5.44 10.14 5.63
CA GLY A 35 -5.64 10.10 7.08
C GLY A 35 -6.84 9.28 7.52
N LEU A 36 -7.20 9.41 8.78
CA LEU A 36 -8.25 8.63 9.43
C LEU A 36 -9.63 8.91 8.83
N SER A 37 -10.35 7.86 8.44
CA SER A 37 -11.75 7.89 8.00
C SER A 37 -12.63 7.12 9.00
N SER A 38 -13.97 7.11 8.78
CA SER A 38 -14.93 6.51 9.73
C SER A 38 -14.68 5.03 10.04
N TYR A 39 -14.29 4.23 9.03
CA TYR A 39 -14.02 2.79 9.16
C TYR A 39 -12.79 2.39 8.31
N GLY A 40 -11.70 3.16 8.44
CA GLY A 40 -10.47 2.87 7.71
C GLY A 40 -9.47 4.00 7.83
N TYR A 41 -8.37 3.83 7.12
CA TYR A 41 -7.28 4.80 7.04
C TYR A 41 -6.84 4.96 5.58
N ASP A 42 -6.89 6.18 5.08
CA ASP A 42 -6.39 6.51 3.74
C ASP A 42 -4.89 6.77 3.81
N ALA A 43 -4.09 5.83 3.33
CA ALA A 43 -2.64 5.94 3.34
C ALA A 43 -2.11 6.73 2.14
N ARG A 44 -0.97 7.36 2.36
CA ARG A 44 -0.24 8.12 1.35
C ARG A 44 0.74 7.24 0.60
N VAL A 45 0.96 7.54 -0.68
CA VAL A 45 2.10 6.99 -1.42
C VAL A 45 3.34 7.85 -1.18
N SER A 46 4.51 7.24 -1.02
CA SER A 46 5.78 7.96 -0.89
C SER A 46 6.27 8.52 -2.24
N ASP A 47 7.40 9.24 -2.22
CA ASP A 47 8.10 9.74 -3.41
C ASP A 47 8.96 8.70 -4.13
N GLU A 48 8.99 7.46 -3.63
CA GLU A 48 9.79 6.36 -4.17
C GLU A 48 8.94 5.46 -5.08
N PHE A 49 9.31 5.38 -6.34
CA PHE A 49 8.61 4.58 -7.35
C PHE A 49 9.59 3.68 -8.10
N LYS A 50 9.12 2.51 -8.49
CA LYS A 50 9.75 1.63 -9.48
C LYS A 50 8.82 1.53 -10.68
N LEU A 51 9.21 2.20 -11.77
CA LEU A 51 8.42 2.24 -12.99
C LEU A 51 8.77 1.04 -13.88
N PHE A 52 7.77 0.24 -14.24
CA PHE A 52 7.98 -0.91 -15.11
C PHE A 52 8.41 -0.48 -16.52
N THR A 53 9.40 -1.19 -17.04
CA THR A 53 9.90 -1.04 -18.41
C THR A 53 10.01 -2.42 -19.07
N ASN A 54 9.75 -2.48 -20.37
CA ASN A 54 9.83 -3.72 -21.16
C ASN A 54 11.06 -3.77 -22.10
N VAL A 55 12.10 -3.02 -21.77
CA VAL A 55 13.25 -2.83 -22.67
C VAL A 55 14.05 -4.12 -22.85
N ASP A 56 14.23 -4.89 -21.78
CA ASP A 56 15.14 -6.05 -21.79
C ASP A 56 14.44 -7.39 -21.52
N ASN A 57 13.11 -7.42 -21.50
CA ASN A 57 12.37 -8.63 -21.18
C ASN A 57 11.21 -8.87 -22.14
N ALA A 58 11.16 -10.10 -22.69
CA ALA A 58 10.07 -10.53 -23.56
C ALA A 58 8.84 -11.06 -22.79
N ILE A 59 9.04 -11.51 -21.56
CA ILE A 59 8.01 -12.18 -20.73
C ILE A 59 8.17 -11.71 -19.29
N VAL A 60 7.03 -11.46 -18.61
CA VAL A 60 6.99 -11.26 -17.17
C VAL A 60 6.82 -12.63 -16.50
N ASP A 61 7.86 -13.12 -15.84
CA ASP A 61 7.82 -14.38 -15.10
C ASP A 61 7.95 -14.09 -13.59
N PRO A 62 6.90 -14.38 -12.78
CA PRO A 62 6.97 -14.17 -11.33
C PRO A 62 7.97 -15.08 -10.62
N LYS A 63 8.40 -16.18 -11.26
CA LYS A 63 9.42 -17.09 -10.72
C LYS A 63 10.84 -16.72 -11.10
N ASP A 64 11.02 -15.93 -12.13
CA ASP A 64 12.31 -15.43 -12.63
C ASP A 64 12.20 -13.93 -12.96
N PHE A 65 11.71 -13.17 -11.98
CA PHE A 65 11.48 -11.74 -12.20
C PHE A 65 12.82 -10.98 -12.27
N LYS A 66 13.02 -10.26 -13.37
CA LYS A 66 14.26 -9.50 -13.60
C LYS A 66 14.16 -8.10 -12.99
N SER A 67 15.08 -7.77 -12.08
CA SER A 67 15.13 -6.45 -11.42
C SER A 67 15.34 -5.28 -12.39
N ASN A 68 15.98 -5.53 -13.55
CA ASN A 68 16.15 -4.55 -14.63
C ASN A 68 14.84 -4.22 -15.38
N SER A 69 13.72 -4.91 -15.07
CA SER A 69 12.39 -4.54 -15.54
C SER A 69 11.85 -3.26 -14.93
N PHE A 70 12.57 -2.65 -14.00
CA PHE A 70 12.15 -1.40 -13.36
C PHE A 70 13.20 -0.30 -13.48
N VAL A 71 12.71 0.92 -13.61
CA VAL A 71 13.50 2.14 -13.46
C VAL A 71 13.08 2.82 -12.16
N ASP A 72 14.05 3.06 -11.28
CA ASP A 72 13.83 3.76 -10.03
C ASP A 72 13.58 5.26 -10.28
N ARG A 73 12.58 5.81 -9.62
CA ARG A 73 12.24 7.23 -9.65
C ARG A 73 11.97 7.73 -8.23
N ARG A 74 12.55 8.87 -7.90
CA ARG A 74 12.18 9.66 -6.73
C ARG A 74 11.65 10.99 -7.23
N THR A 75 10.35 11.24 -7.03
CA THR A 75 9.64 12.37 -7.63
C THR A 75 8.34 12.67 -6.91
N ASP A 76 7.92 13.94 -6.95
CA ASP A 76 6.62 14.36 -6.41
C ASP A 76 5.45 13.89 -7.29
N VAL A 77 5.70 13.65 -8.58
CA VAL A 77 4.68 13.15 -9.52
C VAL A 77 5.27 12.03 -10.38
N CYS A 78 4.78 10.82 -10.16
CA CYS A 78 5.11 9.68 -11.03
C CYS A 78 4.18 9.65 -12.24
N ILE A 79 4.74 9.52 -13.44
CA ILE A 79 3.98 9.34 -14.68
C ILE A 79 4.11 7.88 -15.10
N ILE A 80 2.99 7.14 -15.02
CA ILE A 80 2.91 5.74 -15.44
C ILE A 80 2.52 5.70 -16.92
N PRO A 81 3.31 5.06 -17.79
CA PRO A 81 2.97 4.94 -19.22
C PRO A 81 1.61 4.25 -19.45
N PRO A 82 1.02 4.42 -20.65
CA PRO A 82 -0.20 3.71 -21.02
C PRO A 82 -0.07 2.20 -20.86
N ASN A 83 -1.09 1.55 -20.32
CA ASN A 83 -1.15 0.08 -20.17
C ASN A 83 0.07 -0.51 -19.44
N SER A 84 0.66 0.25 -18.51
CA SER A 84 1.84 -0.12 -17.73
C SER A 84 1.54 -0.03 -16.24
N PHE A 85 2.55 -0.33 -15.41
CA PHE A 85 2.40 -0.28 -13.96
C PHE A 85 3.65 0.27 -13.27
N ALA A 86 3.47 0.65 -12.02
CA ALA A 86 4.54 1.06 -11.14
C ALA A 86 4.36 0.43 -9.75
N LEU A 87 5.47 0.13 -9.10
CA LEU A 87 5.47 -0.18 -7.68
C LEU A 87 5.85 1.08 -6.91
N ALA A 88 5.21 1.28 -5.78
CA ALA A 88 5.54 2.31 -4.82
C ALA A 88 5.43 1.76 -3.40
N ARG A 89 5.64 2.58 -2.38
CA ARG A 89 5.37 2.19 -1.00
C ARG A 89 4.54 3.24 -0.28
N THR A 90 3.91 2.85 0.81
CA THR A 90 3.25 3.81 1.70
C THR A 90 4.27 4.73 2.38
N VAL A 91 3.86 5.96 2.70
CA VAL A 91 4.59 6.83 3.65
C VAL A 91 4.52 6.21 5.04
N GLU A 92 3.34 5.69 5.38
CA GLU A 92 3.07 5.08 6.67
C GLU A 92 3.74 3.71 6.79
N TYR A 93 4.29 3.43 7.97
CA TYR A 93 4.71 2.12 8.43
C TYR A 93 3.57 1.50 9.24
N PHE A 94 3.23 0.26 8.96
CA PHE A 94 2.15 -0.46 9.63
C PHE A 94 2.69 -1.55 10.53
N ARG A 95 2.04 -1.78 11.69
CA ARG A 95 2.27 -2.92 12.59
C ARG A 95 0.92 -3.57 12.87
N VAL A 96 0.64 -4.67 12.19
CA VAL A 96 -0.65 -5.35 12.25
C VAL A 96 -0.69 -6.26 13.48
N PRO A 97 -1.65 -6.06 14.40
CA PRO A 97 -1.82 -6.93 15.56
C PRO A 97 -2.16 -8.38 15.19
N ARG A 98 -1.93 -9.33 16.11
CA ARG A 98 -2.17 -10.77 15.87
C ARG A 98 -3.64 -11.16 15.71
N ASP A 99 -4.55 -10.30 16.12
CA ASP A 99 -6.01 -10.45 16.02
C ASP A 99 -6.64 -9.63 14.90
N VAL A 100 -5.82 -9.02 14.03
CA VAL A 100 -6.28 -8.11 12.97
C VAL A 100 -5.82 -8.60 11.60
N LEU A 101 -6.76 -8.61 10.64
CA LEU A 101 -6.49 -8.71 9.22
C LEU A 101 -6.74 -7.34 8.59
N VAL A 102 -5.84 -6.88 7.72
CA VAL A 102 -6.01 -5.60 7.01
C VAL A 102 -6.24 -5.84 5.53
N ILE A 103 -7.29 -5.22 4.98
CA ILE A 103 -7.59 -5.25 3.55
C ILE A 103 -7.33 -3.86 2.98
N CYS A 104 -6.57 -3.80 1.88
CA CYS A 104 -6.34 -2.58 1.14
C CYS A 104 -7.27 -2.49 -0.07
N LEU A 105 -7.87 -1.33 -0.26
CA LEU A 105 -8.68 -0.97 -1.42
C LEU A 105 -8.10 0.27 -2.09
N GLY A 106 -8.26 0.37 -3.40
CA GLY A 106 -7.86 1.56 -4.15
C GLY A 106 -8.69 2.79 -3.74
N LYS A 107 -8.13 3.98 -3.95
CA LYS A 107 -8.82 5.24 -3.69
C LYS A 107 -9.73 5.60 -4.86
N SER A 108 -10.96 6.04 -4.54
CA SER A 108 -11.98 6.33 -5.54
C SER A 108 -11.58 7.40 -6.58
N THR A 109 -10.69 8.32 -6.21
CA THR A 109 -10.15 9.34 -7.13
C THR A 109 -9.35 8.69 -8.26
N TYR A 110 -8.42 7.79 -7.91
CA TYR A 110 -7.63 7.04 -8.90
C TYR A 110 -8.46 6.03 -9.67
N ALA A 111 -9.35 5.30 -8.97
CA ALA A 111 -10.20 4.30 -9.60
C ALA A 111 -11.07 4.88 -10.73
N ARG A 112 -11.62 6.10 -10.54
CA ARG A 112 -12.42 6.79 -11.57
C ARG A 112 -11.59 7.30 -12.75
N CYS A 113 -10.27 7.35 -12.61
CA CYS A 113 -9.33 7.68 -13.69
C CYS A 113 -8.74 6.43 -14.36
N GLY A 114 -9.23 5.22 -14.05
CA GLY A 114 -8.69 3.98 -14.60
C GLY A 114 -7.34 3.59 -14.02
N ILE A 115 -7.00 4.10 -12.83
CA ILE A 115 -5.79 3.72 -12.10
C ILE A 115 -6.20 2.78 -10.97
N ILE A 116 -5.68 1.56 -11.01
CA ILE A 116 -5.95 0.53 -10.01
C ILE A 116 -4.77 0.50 -9.03
N VAL A 117 -5.08 0.47 -7.74
CA VAL A 117 -4.12 0.15 -6.69
C VAL A 117 -4.46 -1.23 -6.17
N ASN A 118 -3.53 -2.17 -6.29
CA ASN A 118 -3.67 -3.52 -5.79
C ASN A 118 -2.70 -3.75 -4.63
N VAL A 119 -3.17 -4.43 -3.60
CA VAL A 119 -2.34 -4.91 -2.46
C VAL A 119 -3.00 -6.16 -1.92
N THR A 120 -2.22 -7.22 -1.71
CA THR A 120 -2.72 -8.42 -1.02
C THR A 120 -2.99 -8.11 0.45
N PRO A 121 -3.87 -8.85 1.14
CA PRO A 121 -4.17 -8.60 2.54
C PRO A 121 -2.92 -8.60 3.42
N LEU A 122 -2.85 -7.65 4.37
CA LEU A 122 -1.80 -7.66 5.39
C LEU A 122 -2.24 -8.60 6.50
N GLU A 123 -1.49 -9.67 6.66
CA GLU A 123 -1.81 -10.71 7.62
C GLU A 123 -1.47 -10.32 9.07
N PRO A 124 -2.11 -10.96 10.06
CA PRO A 124 -1.79 -10.76 11.48
C PRO A 124 -0.29 -10.89 11.76
N GLY A 125 0.25 -9.97 12.53
CA GLY A 125 1.67 -9.94 12.89
C GLY A 125 2.62 -9.44 11.80
N TRP A 126 2.11 -8.99 10.65
CA TRP A 126 2.92 -8.34 9.62
C TRP A 126 3.28 -6.90 10.02
N GLU A 127 4.49 -6.46 9.68
CA GLU A 127 4.87 -5.06 9.79
C GLU A 127 5.72 -4.60 8.60
N GLY A 128 5.67 -3.31 8.29
CA GLY A 128 6.45 -2.72 7.19
C GLY A 128 5.79 -1.51 6.54
N HIS A 129 6.50 -0.90 5.59
CA HIS A 129 5.87 -0.07 4.57
C HIS A 129 5.19 -0.97 3.55
N VAL A 130 3.95 -0.69 3.20
CA VAL A 130 3.21 -1.51 2.23
C VAL A 130 3.67 -1.17 0.82
N THR A 131 4.05 -2.19 0.04
CA THR A 131 4.26 -2.01 -1.39
C THR A 131 2.91 -1.88 -2.08
N LEU A 132 2.74 -0.81 -2.86
CA LEU A 132 1.53 -0.47 -3.61
C LEU A 132 1.78 -0.77 -5.09
N GLU A 133 0.92 -1.58 -5.70
CA GLU A 133 0.98 -1.92 -7.13
C GLU A 133 -0.02 -1.06 -7.91
N PHE A 134 0.47 0.01 -8.54
CA PHE A 134 -0.33 0.91 -9.38
C PHE A 134 -0.37 0.40 -10.82
N SER A 135 -1.57 0.11 -11.34
CA SER A 135 -1.76 -0.23 -12.75
C SER A 135 -2.50 0.89 -13.47
N ASN A 136 -1.90 1.40 -14.56
CA ASN A 136 -2.56 2.31 -15.49
C ASN A 136 -3.24 1.49 -16.57
N THR A 137 -4.57 1.37 -16.50
CA THR A 137 -5.37 0.62 -17.47
C THR A 137 -5.83 1.48 -18.65
N THR A 138 -5.37 2.73 -18.73
CA THR A 138 -5.81 3.67 -19.77
C THR A 138 -4.80 3.74 -20.92
N PRO A 139 -5.23 4.18 -22.13
CA PRO A 139 -4.33 4.40 -23.25
C PRO A 139 -3.51 5.70 -23.16
N LEU A 140 -3.60 6.42 -22.03
CA LEU A 140 -2.90 7.69 -21.78
C LEU A 140 -1.93 7.54 -20.60
N PRO A 141 -0.85 8.35 -20.55
CA PRO A 141 -0.02 8.44 -19.35
C PRO A 141 -0.84 8.91 -18.15
N ALA A 142 -0.65 8.28 -17.01
CA ALA A 142 -1.38 8.57 -15.77
C ALA A 142 -0.45 9.13 -14.69
N LYS A 143 -0.92 10.13 -13.93
CA LYS A 143 -0.17 10.74 -12.83
C LYS A 143 -0.54 10.12 -11.49
N VAL A 144 0.47 9.84 -10.67
CA VAL A 144 0.35 9.50 -9.25
C VAL A 144 1.14 10.52 -8.45
N TYR A 145 0.50 11.14 -7.46
CA TYR A 145 1.08 12.22 -6.66
C TYR A 145 1.66 11.69 -5.35
N ALA A 146 2.94 11.94 -5.13
CA ALA A 146 3.62 11.55 -3.88
C ALA A 146 3.08 12.35 -2.68
N ASN A 147 3.15 11.74 -1.50
CA ASN A 147 2.69 12.29 -0.22
C ASN A 147 1.18 12.57 -0.16
N GLU A 148 0.41 12.11 -1.14
CA GLU A 148 -1.04 12.20 -1.19
C GLU A 148 -1.71 10.82 -1.02
N GLY A 149 -3.01 10.81 -0.72
CA GLY A 149 -3.78 9.59 -0.50
C GLY A 149 -3.84 8.70 -1.73
N ALA A 150 -3.49 7.42 -1.56
CA ALA A 150 -3.40 6.45 -2.66
C ALA A 150 -4.37 5.28 -2.53
N CYS A 151 -4.64 4.84 -1.31
CA CYS A 151 -5.45 3.67 -1.03
C CYS A 151 -6.09 3.78 0.35
N GLN A 152 -7.09 2.93 0.62
CA GLN A 152 -7.74 2.84 1.93
C GLN A 152 -7.50 1.47 2.54
N PHE A 153 -7.08 1.46 3.81
CA PHE A 153 -6.95 0.26 4.63
C PHE A 153 -8.16 0.10 5.53
N LEU A 154 -8.77 -1.09 5.48
CA LEU A 154 -9.84 -1.53 6.37
C LEU A 154 -9.27 -2.53 7.36
N PHE A 155 -9.58 -2.34 8.65
CA PHE A 155 -9.10 -3.18 9.75
C PHE A 155 -10.23 -4.09 10.21
N LEU A 156 -10.01 -5.41 10.16
CA LEU A 156 -10.97 -6.43 10.55
C LEU A 156 -10.40 -7.20 11.74
N GLN A 157 -11.04 -7.05 12.90
CA GLN A 157 -10.66 -7.79 14.09
C GLN A 157 -11.28 -9.18 14.09
N GLY A 158 -10.46 -10.19 14.31
CA GLY A 158 -10.88 -11.57 14.53
C GLY A 158 -11.55 -11.75 15.90
N ASN A 159 -12.22 -12.88 16.11
CA ASN A 159 -12.82 -13.22 17.40
C ASN A 159 -11.76 -13.63 18.42
N GLU A 160 -10.59 -14.05 17.93
CA GLU A 160 -9.42 -14.50 18.71
C GLU A 160 -8.14 -14.17 17.93
N PRO A 161 -6.97 -14.07 18.61
CA PRO A 161 -5.69 -13.99 17.92
C PRO A 161 -5.42 -15.24 17.08
N CYS A 162 -4.72 -15.07 15.94
CA CYS A 162 -4.34 -16.21 15.13
C CYS A 162 -3.32 -17.11 15.86
N GLU A 163 -3.41 -18.41 15.66
CA GLU A 163 -2.47 -19.39 16.20
C GLU A 163 -1.07 -19.17 15.60
N THR A 164 -1.01 -18.99 14.27
CA THR A 164 0.24 -18.77 13.54
C THR A 164 0.17 -17.47 12.77
N SER A 165 0.97 -16.47 13.15
CA SER A 165 1.04 -15.16 12.50
C SER A 165 2.00 -15.15 11.31
N TYR A 166 2.01 -14.03 10.56
CA TYR A 166 2.96 -13.82 9.48
C TYR A 166 4.42 -13.80 9.97
N ALA A 167 4.66 -13.26 11.17
CA ALA A 167 5.97 -13.26 11.81
C ALA A 167 6.43 -14.68 12.15
N ASP A 168 5.53 -15.52 12.72
CA ASP A 168 5.84 -16.89 13.10
C ASP A 168 6.23 -17.77 11.90
N ARG A 169 5.68 -17.47 10.72
CA ARG A 169 6.00 -18.15 9.46
C ARG A 169 7.24 -17.60 8.75
N ALA A 170 7.95 -16.64 9.35
CA ALA A 170 9.06 -15.92 8.71
C ALA A 170 8.69 -15.39 7.31
N GLY A 171 7.52 -14.76 7.20
CA GLY A 171 6.95 -14.31 5.93
C GLY A 171 7.91 -13.42 5.14
N LYS A 172 8.06 -13.71 3.85
CA LYS A 172 9.10 -13.15 2.96
C LYS A 172 9.04 -11.62 2.79
N TYR A 173 7.93 -10.99 3.13
CA TYR A 173 7.73 -9.54 3.04
C TYR A 173 7.68 -8.84 4.41
N MET A 174 8.21 -9.48 5.45
CA MET A 174 8.29 -8.90 6.79
C MET A 174 9.29 -7.74 6.85
N GLY A 175 8.94 -6.65 7.54
CA GLY A 175 9.87 -5.56 7.84
C GLY A 175 10.28 -4.72 6.63
N GLN A 176 9.44 -4.60 5.60
CA GLN A 176 9.77 -3.83 4.39
C GLN A 176 10.05 -2.37 4.71
N ARG A 177 11.18 -1.84 4.22
CA ARG A 177 11.61 -0.43 4.41
C ARG A 177 11.56 0.39 3.13
N GLY A 178 11.56 -0.23 1.97
CA GLY A 178 11.49 0.39 0.64
C GLY A 178 10.49 -0.32 -0.25
N VAL A 179 10.46 0.03 -1.53
CA VAL A 179 9.66 -0.67 -2.53
C VAL A 179 10.26 -2.05 -2.77
N THR A 180 9.53 -3.09 -2.40
CA THR A 180 10.01 -4.49 -2.45
C THR A 180 9.58 -5.15 -3.76
N LEU A 181 10.54 -5.79 -4.44
CA LEU A 181 10.30 -6.59 -5.64
C LEU A 181 9.75 -7.98 -5.28
N PRO A 182 9.15 -8.71 -6.26
CA PRO A 182 8.70 -10.08 -6.04
C PRO A 182 9.82 -10.97 -5.47
N LYS A 183 9.45 -11.80 -4.48
CA LYS A 183 10.33 -12.80 -3.86
C LYS A 183 9.67 -14.18 -3.97
N LEU A 184 10.45 -15.22 -4.18
CA LEU A 184 10.02 -16.63 -4.11
C LEU A 184 10.07 -17.15 -2.67
#